data_f74d1be50453760b07c0116b154afd0e
#
_entry.id   f74d1be50453760b07c0116b154afd0e
#
_cell.length_a   1.000
_cell.length_b   1.000
_cell.length_c   1.000
_cell.angle_alpha   90.00
_cell.angle_beta   90.00
_cell.angle_gamma   90.00
#
_symmetry.space_group_name_H-M   'P 1'
#
loop_
_entity.id
_entity.type
_entity.pdbx_description
1 polymer ?
#
loop_
_entity_poly.entity_id
_entity_poly.type
_entity_poly.pdbx_seq_one_letter_code
_entity_poly.pdbx_strand_id
1 'polypeptide(L)'
;VFGISATAEVDTVVGNYDLRYLKEQLKERFYKTPSNLKDKTRAALEQRWKAYTDGGINVHGEVINSDIQGFKAEDYCKTFMNAEFARYSANIIINITDNEYQIIRYCNVLKAMCIFNKNEDIQSMLYLGMALPKKNNPGMDEGVLQQLFEYSQMETTQSDSTVCFLKGDNFEQDKEELQQRLSSGEKIFVMSSYQTIGAGQNLQYKIPEGRKVVQLGEFTKSDKRFLYKDFDALYLGNITNMTVNTYQDEKITSHDLLQMLFQIEELYENGEMNYSEKDQMLKLAFRSYTGSDQFTLN
;
A
#
# COMPACT_ATOMS: atom_id res chain seq x y z
N VAL A 1 -3.41 -13.39 -26.19
CA VAL A 1 -3.67 -12.52 -25.03
C VAL A 1 -2.42 -11.69 -24.79
N PHE A 2 -2.56 -10.38 -24.83
CA PHE A 2 -1.48 -9.47 -24.43
C PHE A 2 -1.79 -9.02 -23.01
N GLY A 3 -0.96 -9.41 -22.03
CA GLY A 3 -1.03 -8.88 -20.68
C GLY A 3 -0.19 -7.60 -20.60
N ILE A 4 -0.83 -6.46 -20.49
CA ILE A 4 -0.17 -5.18 -20.20
C ILE A 4 -0.60 -4.76 -18.80
N SER A 5 0.26 -5.00 -17.82
CA SER A 5 0.04 -4.56 -16.45
C SER A 5 1.39 -4.21 -15.81
N ALA A 6 1.43 -3.16 -15.02
CA ALA A 6 2.61 -2.79 -14.24
C ALA A 6 3.02 -3.90 -13.24
N THR A 7 2.09 -4.76 -12.87
CA THR A 7 2.26 -5.87 -11.90
C THR A 7 2.29 -7.25 -12.55
N ALA A 8 2.32 -7.35 -13.89
CA ALA A 8 2.24 -8.62 -14.59
C ALA A 8 3.45 -9.56 -14.37
N GLU A 9 4.60 -9.02 -13.94
CA GLU A 9 5.81 -9.78 -13.61
C GLU A 9 6.06 -9.88 -12.09
N VAL A 10 5.12 -9.46 -11.25
CA VAL A 10 5.25 -9.65 -9.80
C VAL A 10 4.90 -11.10 -9.49
N ASP A 11 5.89 -11.83 -9.00
CA ASP A 11 5.70 -13.20 -8.56
C ASP A 11 4.87 -13.20 -7.27
N THR A 12 3.67 -13.76 -7.33
CA THR A 12 2.77 -13.88 -6.19
C THR A 12 2.36 -15.33 -5.98
N VAL A 13 2.18 -15.74 -4.74
CA VAL A 13 1.72 -17.11 -4.41
C VAL A 13 0.29 -17.30 -4.88
N VAL A 14 -0.51 -16.26 -4.70
CA VAL A 14 -1.90 -16.18 -5.13
C VAL A 14 -2.04 -14.92 -5.96
N GLY A 15 -1.96 -15.04 -7.25
CA GLY A 15 -1.96 -13.89 -8.11
C GLY A 15 -2.68 -14.12 -9.42
N ASN A 16 -2.98 -13.03 -10.09
CA ASN A 16 -3.70 -13.03 -11.35
C ASN A 16 -2.92 -13.71 -12.49
N TYR A 17 -1.60 -13.86 -12.34
CA TYR A 17 -0.74 -14.38 -13.40
C TYR A 17 0.33 -15.33 -12.86
N ASP A 18 0.03 -16.63 -12.86
CA ASP A 18 1.06 -17.64 -12.72
C ASP A 18 1.82 -17.76 -14.06
N LEU A 19 2.97 -17.09 -14.12
CA LEU A 19 3.83 -17.09 -15.33
C LEU A 19 4.37 -18.48 -15.65
N ARG A 20 4.55 -19.36 -14.65
CA ARG A 20 4.97 -20.75 -14.87
C ARG A 20 3.85 -21.52 -15.54
N TYR A 21 2.64 -21.44 -15.00
CA TYR A 21 1.46 -22.04 -15.60
C TYR A 21 1.25 -21.56 -17.04
N LEU A 22 1.31 -20.25 -17.26
CA LEU A 22 1.19 -19.68 -18.61
C LEU A 22 2.29 -20.18 -19.54
N LYS A 23 3.53 -20.29 -19.08
CA LYS A 23 4.63 -20.84 -19.87
C LYS A 23 4.41 -22.30 -20.24
N GLU A 24 3.94 -23.12 -19.29
CA GLU A 24 3.62 -24.53 -19.50
C GLU A 24 2.46 -24.71 -20.48
N GLN A 25 1.40 -23.90 -20.37
CA GLN A 25 0.23 -23.98 -21.23
C GLN A 25 0.49 -23.42 -22.64
N LEU A 26 1.21 -22.31 -22.73
CA LEU A 26 1.44 -21.63 -24.00
C LEU A 26 2.68 -22.14 -24.75
N LYS A 27 3.60 -22.82 -24.02
CA LYS A 27 4.84 -23.41 -24.60
C LYS A 27 5.58 -22.40 -25.49
N GLU A 28 5.71 -22.73 -26.78
CA GLU A 28 6.38 -21.86 -27.76
C GLU A 28 5.67 -20.53 -28.06
N ARG A 29 4.43 -20.40 -27.63
CA ARG A 29 3.64 -19.15 -27.75
C ARG A 29 3.83 -18.20 -26.56
N PHE A 30 4.61 -18.60 -25.56
CA PHE A 30 4.93 -17.76 -24.42
C PHE A 30 6.19 -16.95 -24.68
N TYR A 31 6.03 -15.66 -24.78
CA TYR A 31 7.15 -14.73 -25.02
C TYR A 31 7.33 -13.84 -23.80
N LYS A 32 8.53 -13.84 -23.22
CA LYS A 32 8.94 -12.80 -22.27
C LYS A 32 9.52 -11.60 -23.03
N THR A 33 9.38 -10.42 -22.41
CA THR A 33 10.00 -9.21 -22.94
C THR A 33 11.51 -9.41 -23.12
N PRO A 34 12.06 -9.21 -24.32
CA PRO A 34 13.50 -9.35 -24.57
C PRO A 34 14.32 -8.40 -23.68
N SER A 35 15.51 -8.85 -23.23
CA SER A 35 16.38 -8.07 -22.34
C SER A 35 16.73 -6.69 -22.91
N ASN A 36 17.00 -6.60 -24.21
CA ASN A 36 17.28 -5.33 -24.87
C ASN A 36 16.11 -4.31 -24.78
N LEU A 37 14.86 -4.79 -24.74
CA LEU A 37 13.69 -3.94 -24.56
C LEU A 37 13.53 -3.55 -23.09
N LYS A 38 13.82 -4.47 -22.16
CA LYS A 38 13.88 -4.16 -20.71
C LYS A 38 14.92 -3.07 -20.43
N ASP A 39 16.09 -3.16 -21.03
CA ASP A 39 17.16 -2.15 -20.86
C ASP A 39 16.75 -0.79 -21.42
N LYS A 40 16.11 -0.76 -22.58
CA LYS A 40 15.55 0.48 -23.15
C LYS A 40 14.47 1.09 -22.26
N THR A 41 13.60 0.26 -21.71
CA THR A 41 12.54 0.72 -20.79
C THR A 41 13.16 1.25 -19.49
N ARG A 42 14.16 0.57 -18.94
CA ARG A 42 14.91 1.04 -17.77
C ARG A 42 15.56 2.38 -18.03
N ALA A 43 16.29 2.55 -19.14
CA ALA A 43 16.91 3.80 -19.52
C ALA A 43 15.88 4.95 -19.66
N ALA A 44 14.70 4.66 -20.24
CA ALA A 44 13.62 5.64 -20.36
C ALA A 44 13.04 6.02 -18.98
N LEU A 45 12.92 5.06 -18.05
CA LEU A 45 12.50 5.34 -16.68
C LEU A 45 13.55 6.15 -15.90
N GLU A 46 14.84 5.83 -16.06
CA GLU A 46 15.94 6.59 -15.47
C GLU A 46 15.99 8.02 -16.01
N GLN A 47 15.75 8.21 -17.30
CA GLN A 47 15.65 9.55 -17.89
C GLN A 47 14.45 10.34 -17.34
N ARG A 48 13.29 9.69 -17.15
CA ARG A 48 12.14 10.32 -16.48
C ARG A 48 12.48 10.67 -15.03
N TRP A 49 13.15 9.77 -14.31
CA TRP A 49 13.58 10.06 -12.94
C TRP A 49 14.52 11.28 -12.87
N LYS A 50 15.45 11.39 -13.81
CA LYS A 50 16.28 12.59 -13.94
C LYS A 50 15.48 13.87 -14.12
N ALA A 51 14.37 13.82 -14.87
CA ALA A 51 13.52 14.99 -15.04
C ALA A 51 12.91 15.49 -13.71
N TYR A 52 12.66 14.58 -12.75
CA TYR A 52 12.23 14.99 -11.40
C TYR A 52 13.34 15.74 -10.65
N THR A 53 14.54 15.19 -10.62
CA THR A 53 15.68 15.82 -9.95
C THR A 53 16.12 17.12 -10.61
N ASP A 54 16.16 17.15 -11.94
CA ASP A 54 16.50 18.35 -12.73
C ASP A 54 15.42 19.43 -12.61
N GLY A 55 14.16 19.04 -12.39
CA GLY A 55 13.02 19.93 -12.09
C GLY A 55 13.03 20.45 -10.64
N GLY A 56 13.99 20.06 -9.81
CA GLY A 56 14.09 20.48 -8.41
C GLY A 56 13.13 19.75 -7.47
N ILE A 57 12.59 18.59 -7.86
CA ILE A 57 11.78 17.77 -7.00
C ILE A 57 12.67 16.86 -6.17
N ASN A 58 12.55 16.98 -4.85
CA ASN A 58 13.16 16.06 -3.91
C ASN A 58 12.10 15.01 -3.49
N VAL A 59 12.33 13.73 -3.86
CA VAL A 59 11.53 12.64 -3.34
C VAL A 59 12.16 12.13 -2.05
N HIS A 60 11.44 12.31 -0.96
CA HIS A 60 11.82 11.78 0.35
C HIS A 60 11.15 10.42 0.55
N GLY A 61 11.94 9.37 0.80
CA GLY A 61 11.45 8.05 1.17
C GLY A 61 11.86 7.70 2.60
N GLU A 62 10.91 7.30 3.42
CA GLU A 62 11.16 6.78 4.77
C GLU A 62 10.56 5.38 4.89
N VAL A 63 11.36 4.42 5.36
CA VAL A 63 10.87 3.08 5.68
C VAL A 63 10.35 3.10 7.12
N ILE A 64 9.03 3.02 7.26
CA ILE A 64 8.38 2.88 8.54
C ILE A 64 8.35 1.39 8.87
N ASN A 65 9.39 0.90 9.55
CA ASN A 65 9.48 -0.48 9.99
C ASN A 65 9.58 -0.51 11.52
N SER A 66 8.82 -1.41 12.14
CA SER A 66 8.89 -1.69 13.57
C SER A 66 9.29 -3.15 13.74
N ASP A 67 10.36 -3.38 14.48
CA ASP A 67 10.76 -4.72 14.88
C ASP A 67 9.68 -5.30 15.81
N ILE A 68 9.21 -6.51 15.51
CA ILE A 68 8.10 -7.15 16.24
C ILE A 68 8.59 -7.64 17.61
N GLN A 69 9.85 -8.01 17.73
CA GLN A 69 10.38 -8.59 18.97
C GLN A 69 10.45 -7.56 20.10
N GLY A 70 9.54 -7.69 21.08
CA GLY A 70 9.48 -6.79 22.24
C GLY A 70 8.84 -5.44 21.96
N PHE A 71 8.03 -5.33 20.92
CA PHE A 71 7.36 -4.08 20.53
C PHE A 71 6.47 -3.55 21.65
N LYS A 72 6.70 -2.31 22.03
CA LYS A 72 5.85 -1.56 22.97
C LYS A 72 5.30 -0.35 22.27
N ALA A 73 3.98 -0.30 22.11
CA ALA A 73 3.29 0.77 21.39
C ALA A 73 3.63 2.15 21.93
N GLU A 74 3.62 2.34 23.27
CA GLU A 74 3.91 3.63 23.89
C GLU A 74 5.35 4.09 23.62
N ASP A 75 6.33 3.20 23.77
CA ASP A 75 7.74 3.54 23.54
C ASP A 75 7.99 3.89 22.07
N TYR A 76 7.35 3.18 21.15
CA TYR A 76 7.42 3.49 19.74
C TYR A 76 6.77 4.83 19.42
N CYS A 77 5.58 5.11 19.94
CA CYS A 77 4.90 6.39 19.72
C CYS A 77 5.71 7.57 20.27
N LYS A 78 6.42 7.43 21.40
CA LYS A 78 7.31 8.45 21.94
C LYS A 78 8.45 8.86 20.99
N THR A 79 8.78 8.05 20.00
CA THR A 79 9.83 8.38 19.02
C THR A 79 9.43 9.50 18.04
N PHE A 80 8.12 9.77 17.89
CA PHE A 80 7.62 10.74 16.92
C PHE A 80 6.57 11.72 17.45
N MET A 81 6.09 11.53 18.70
CA MET A 81 5.14 12.43 19.35
C MET A 81 5.50 12.62 20.84
N ASN A 82 4.90 13.61 21.50
CA ASN A 82 5.16 13.85 22.91
C ASN A 82 4.67 12.70 23.80
N ALA A 83 5.25 12.57 24.98
CA ALA A 83 5.03 11.44 25.88
C ALA A 83 3.56 11.29 26.34
N GLU A 84 2.82 12.39 26.47
CA GLU A 84 1.44 12.37 26.90
C GLU A 84 0.52 11.80 25.82
N PHE A 85 0.60 12.31 24.59
CA PHE A 85 -0.18 11.81 23.46
C PHE A 85 0.26 10.41 23.03
N ALA A 86 1.56 10.07 23.15
CA ALA A 86 2.07 8.72 22.92
C ALA A 86 1.38 7.71 23.84
N ARG A 87 1.26 8.04 25.13
CA ARG A 87 0.58 7.20 26.11
C ARG A 87 -0.92 7.05 25.82
N TYR A 88 -1.61 8.16 25.48
CA TYR A 88 -3.04 8.11 25.15
C TYR A 88 -3.28 7.28 23.88
N SER A 89 -2.51 7.50 22.84
CA SER A 89 -2.60 6.75 21.59
C SER A 89 -2.34 5.26 21.79
N ALA A 90 -1.29 4.90 22.53
CA ALA A 90 -0.97 3.51 22.83
C ALA A 90 -2.10 2.83 23.64
N ASN A 91 -2.68 3.51 24.63
CA ASN A 91 -3.80 2.98 25.39
C ASN A 91 -5.04 2.71 24.53
N ILE A 92 -5.38 3.63 23.62
CA ILE A 92 -6.52 3.44 22.71
C ILE A 92 -6.27 2.21 21.82
N ILE A 93 -5.06 2.08 21.25
CA ILE A 93 -4.71 0.97 20.37
C ILE A 93 -4.77 -0.37 21.12
N ILE A 94 -4.18 -0.46 22.31
CA ILE A 94 -4.16 -1.69 23.11
C ILE A 94 -5.55 -2.09 23.61
N ASN A 95 -6.43 -1.11 23.84
CA ASN A 95 -7.81 -1.39 24.26
C ASN A 95 -8.69 -1.95 23.14
N ILE A 96 -8.38 -1.69 21.87
CA ILE A 96 -9.17 -2.19 20.72
C ILE A 96 -8.70 -3.56 20.25
N THR A 97 -7.42 -3.89 20.44
CA THR A 97 -6.84 -5.16 19.98
C THR A 97 -5.64 -5.58 20.82
N ASP A 98 -5.51 -6.88 21.03
CA ASP A 98 -4.34 -7.54 21.63
C ASP A 98 -3.39 -8.15 20.57
N ASN A 99 -3.75 -8.07 19.29
CA ASN A 99 -2.97 -8.60 18.19
C ASN A 99 -1.78 -7.68 17.87
N GLU A 100 -0.55 -8.17 18.06
CA GLU A 100 0.67 -7.39 17.85
C GLU A 100 0.78 -6.78 16.44
N TYR A 101 0.38 -7.49 15.39
CA TYR A 101 0.40 -6.97 14.02
C TYR A 101 -0.56 -5.81 13.83
N GLN A 102 -1.73 -5.88 14.46
CA GLN A 102 -2.71 -4.80 14.40
C GLN A 102 -2.22 -3.59 15.20
N ILE A 103 -1.64 -3.81 16.39
CA ILE A 103 -1.03 -2.75 17.21
C ILE A 103 0.06 -2.02 16.42
N ILE A 104 0.98 -2.76 15.81
CA ILE A 104 2.04 -2.20 14.98
C ILE A 104 1.46 -1.41 13.80
N ARG A 105 0.42 -1.93 13.15
CA ARG A 105 -0.26 -1.27 12.04
C ARG A 105 -0.82 0.09 12.46
N TYR A 106 -1.56 0.17 13.57
CA TYR A 106 -2.07 1.42 14.10
C TYR A 106 -0.95 2.41 14.43
N CYS A 107 0.11 1.95 15.07
CA CYS A 107 1.27 2.78 15.41
C CYS A 107 1.96 3.34 14.15
N ASN A 108 2.10 2.54 13.10
CA ASN A 108 2.69 2.98 11.84
C ASN A 108 1.79 3.98 11.10
N VAL A 109 0.46 3.76 11.12
CA VAL A 109 -0.51 4.73 10.59
C VAL A 109 -0.44 6.04 11.36
N LEU A 110 -0.41 5.99 12.69
CA LEU A 110 -0.26 7.17 13.53
C LEU A 110 1.03 7.95 13.22
N LYS A 111 2.15 7.25 13.01
CA LYS A 111 3.40 7.89 12.58
C LYS A 111 3.23 8.61 11.25
N ALA A 112 2.57 7.99 10.28
CA ALA A 112 2.27 8.62 8.99
C ALA A 112 1.37 9.86 9.15
N MET A 113 0.36 9.80 10.03
CA MET A 113 -0.50 10.95 10.36
C MET A 113 0.31 12.10 11.00
N CYS A 114 1.23 11.78 11.91
CA CYS A 114 2.13 12.78 12.49
C CYS A 114 3.05 13.42 11.47
N ILE A 115 3.63 12.64 10.54
CA ILE A 115 4.46 13.16 9.45
C ILE A 115 3.63 14.11 8.56
N PHE A 116 2.42 13.70 8.20
CA PHE A 116 1.49 14.50 7.41
C PHE A 116 1.14 15.82 8.10
N ASN A 117 0.76 15.78 9.37
CA ASN A 117 0.34 16.97 10.10
C ASN A 117 1.49 17.94 10.38
N LYS A 118 2.70 17.43 10.65
CA LYS A 118 3.89 18.25 10.89
C LYS A 118 4.46 18.92 9.63
N ASN A 119 4.12 18.43 8.44
CA ASN A 119 4.68 18.95 7.19
C ASN A 119 3.68 19.86 6.48
N GLU A 120 4.00 21.16 6.42
CA GLU A 120 3.16 22.18 5.76
C GLU A 120 3.15 22.04 4.23
N ASP A 121 4.18 21.47 3.65
CA ASP A 121 4.28 21.25 2.20
C ASP A 121 3.38 20.12 1.71
N ILE A 122 3.00 19.20 2.60
CA ILE A 122 2.10 18.08 2.29
C ILE A 122 0.65 18.50 2.53
N GLN A 123 -0.09 18.79 1.47
CA GLN A 123 -1.52 19.08 1.52
C GLN A 123 -2.36 17.81 1.41
N SER A 124 -1.91 16.85 0.62
CA SER A 124 -2.62 15.59 0.39
C SER A 124 -1.70 14.40 0.61
N MET A 125 -2.14 13.45 1.42
CA MET A 125 -1.45 12.19 1.62
C MET A 125 -2.42 11.03 1.43
N LEU A 126 -2.03 10.06 0.60
CA LEU A 126 -2.80 8.86 0.37
C LEU A 126 -2.17 7.69 1.14
N TYR A 127 -2.92 7.12 2.07
CA TYR A 127 -2.61 5.85 2.72
C TYR A 127 -3.25 4.71 1.95
N LEU A 128 -2.44 3.74 1.53
CA LEU A 128 -2.90 2.48 0.97
C LEU A 128 -2.46 1.32 1.86
N GLY A 129 -3.42 0.53 2.30
CA GLY A 129 -3.18 -0.66 3.12
C GLY A 129 -3.98 -1.86 2.64
N MET A 130 -3.74 -3.01 3.28
CA MET A 130 -4.51 -4.24 3.03
C MET A 130 -5.93 -4.13 3.58
N ALA A 131 -6.07 -3.62 4.80
CA ALA A 131 -7.35 -3.48 5.46
C ALA A 131 -7.96 -2.11 5.19
N LEU A 132 -9.19 -2.11 4.70
CA LEU A 132 -10.00 -0.91 4.61
C LEU A 132 -10.52 -0.55 6.01
N PRO A 133 -10.40 0.72 6.46
CA PRO A 133 -11.01 1.15 7.71
C PRO A 133 -12.53 0.90 7.72
N LYS A 134 -13.03 0.29 8.79
CA LYS A 134 -14.46 -0.01 8.98
C LYS A 134 -14.86 0.24 10.43
N LYS A 135 -16.11 0.61 10.64
CA LYS A 135 -16.66 0.76 12.00
C LYS A 135 -16.69 -0.59 12.72
N ASN A 136 -16.28 -0.59 13.97
CA ASN A 136 -16.25 -1.77 14.84
C ASN A 136 -15.35 -2.92 14.32
N ASN A 137 -14.31 -2.58 13.58
CA ASN A 137 -13.31 -3.56 13.14
C ASN A 137 -12.01 -3.37 13.93
N PRO A 138 -11.67 -4.28 14.87
CA PRO A 138 -10.46 -4.13 15.69
C PRO A 138 -9.16 -4.02 14.87
N GLY A 139 -9.13 -4.59 13.67
CA GLY A 139 -7.95 -4.52 12.80
C GLY A 139 -7.68 -3.15 12.19
N MET A 140 -8.74 -2.35 11.91
CA MET A 140 -8.68 -0.97 11.38
C MET A 140 -10.02 -0.27 11.67
N ASP A 141 -10.21 0.17 12.90
CA ASP A 141 -11.43 0.86 13.32
C ASP A 141 -11.40 2.34 12.97
N GLU A 142 -12.45 2.84 12.30
CA GLU A 142 -12.56 4.23 11.89
C GLU A 142 -12.57 5.21 13.06
N GLY A 143 -13.26 4.86 14.14
CA GLY A 143 -13.36 5.74 15.33
C GLY A 143 -12.01 5.87 16.01
N VAL A 144 -11.27 4.76 16.12
CA VAL A 144 -9.89 4.78 16.64
C VAL A 144 -8.98 5.60 15.75
N LEU A 145 -9.03 5.40 14.43
CA LEU A 145 -8.22 6.17 13.48
C LEU A 145 -8.53 7.67 13.54
N GLN A 146 -9.80 8.04 13.69
CA GLN A 146 -10.20 9.43 13.87
C GLN A 146 -9.58 10.03 15.14
N GLN A 147 -9.65 9.33 16.27
CA GLN A 147 -9.04 9.79 17.53
C GLN A 147 -7.52 9.88 17.44
N LEU A 148 -6.88 8.91 16.81
CA LEU A 148 -5.42 8.94 16.59
C LEU A 148 -5.02 10.12 15.69
N PHE A 149 -5.86 10.44 14.70
CA PHE A 149 -5.64 11.60 13.84
C PHE A 149 -5.74 12.91 14.63
N GLU A 150 -6.74 13.05 15.50
CA GLU A 150 -6.89 14.21 16.40
C GLU A 150 -5.66 14.37 17.30
N TYR A 151 -5.14 13.29 17.91
CA TYR A 151 -3.91 13.37 18.69
C TYR A 151 -2.69 13.78 17.84
N SER A 152 -2.62 13.30 16.60
CA SER A 152 -1.54 13.72 15.69
C SER A 152 -1.61 15.20 15.30
N GLN A 153 -2.83 15.80 15.27
CA GLN A 153 -3.03 17.24 15.06
C GLN A 153 -2.59 18.05 16.27
N MET A 154 -2.89 17.57 17.50
CA MET A 154 -2.49 18.25 18.74
C MET A 154 -0.98 18.35 18.94
N GLU A 155 -0.20 17.52 18.23
CA GLU A 155 1.26 17.66 18.14
C GLU A 155 1.73 18.88 17.33
N THR A 156 0.82 19.53 16.60
CA THR A 156 1.13 20.66 15.74
C THR A 156 0.30 21.86 16.13
N THR A 157 0.86 23.06 16.01
CA THR A 157 0.19 24.32 16.39
C THR A 157 -0.81 24.82 15.34
N GLN A 158 -0.95 24.16 14.17
CA GLN A 158 -1.64 24.73 13.00
C GLN A 158 -2.33 23.73 12.08
N SER A 159 -2.84 22.62 12.55
CA SER A 159 -3.40 21.65 11.60
C SER A 159 -4.92 21.74 11.46
N ASP A 160 -5.40 22.52 10.49
CA ASP A 160 -6.77 22.44 9.93
C ASP A 160 -6.87 21.27 8.91
N SER A 161 -6.36 20.11 9.28
CA SER A 161 -6.36 18.94 8.42
C SER A 161 -7.53 18.01 8.76
N THR A 162 -7.93 17.19 7.81
CA THR A 162 -8.99 16.19 8.00
C THR A 162 -8.54 14.81 7.55
N VAL A 163 -9.11 13.76 8.13
CA VAL A 163 -8.98 12.39 7.63
C VAL A 163 -10.21 12.02 6.82
N CYS A 164 -10.01 11.35 5.68
CA CYS A 164 -11.08 10.88 4.80
C CYS A 164 -10.90 9.38 4.53
N PHE A 165 -11.97 8.61 4.65
CA PHE A 165 -11.97 7.17 4.37
C PHE A 165 -12.66 6.92 3.03
N LEU A 166 -11.87 6.62 1.98
CA LEU A 166 -12.39 6.35 0.65
C LEU A 166 -12.72 4.85 0.52
N LYS A 167 -14.03 4.53 0.44
CA LYS A 167 -14.58 3.17 0.46
C LYS A 167 -15.15 2.76 -0.90
N GLY A 168 -15.40 1.45 -1.07
CA GLY A 168 -15.93 0.91 -2.32
C GLY A 168 -17.41 1.19 -2.59
N ASP A 169 -18.23 1.31 -1.55
CA ASP A 169 -19.71 1.31 -1.69
C ASP A 169 -20.26 2.49 -2.49
N ASN A 170 -19.66 3.70 -2.30
CA ASN A 170 -20.03 4.91 -3.04
C ASN A 170 -18.78 5.57 -3.67
N PHE A 171 -17.87 4.76 -4.14
CA PHE A 171 -16.51 5.18 -4.53
C PHE A 171 -16.48 6.40 -5.45
N GLU A 172 -17.26 6.43 -6.51
CA GLU A 172 -17.21 7.53 -7.48
C GLU A 172 -17.71 8.86 -6.88
N GLN A 173 -18.77 8.81 -6.06
CA GLN A 173 -19.27 9.99 -5.37
C GLN A 173 -18.29 10.50 -4.33
N ASP A 174 -17.76 9.60 -3.48
CA ASP A 174 -16.79 9.94 -2.44
C ASP A 174 -15.49 10.49 -3.06
N LYS A 175 -15.08 9.94 -4.21
CA LYS A 175 -13.93 10.41 -4.99
C LYS A 175 -14.15 11.82 -5.52
N GLU A 176 -15.31 12.09 -6.10
CA GLU A 176 -15.64 13.44 -6.61
C GLU A 176 -15.65 14.48 -5.48
N GLU A 177 -16.26 14.16 -4.35
CA GLU A 177 -16.26 15.04 -3.17
C GLU A 177 -14.83 15.29 -2.66
N LEU A 178 -14.03 14.23 -2.52
CA LEU A 178 -12.62 14.30 -2.12
C LEU A 178 -11.83 15.22 -3.07
N GLN A 179 -11.99 15.03 -4.39
CA GLN A 179 -11.31 15.84 -5.40
C GLN A 179 -11.71 17.32 -5.33
N GLN A 180 -12.96 17.61 -5.04
CA GLN A 180 -13.44 18.99 -4.85
C GLN A 180 -12.79 19.64 -3.62
N ARG A 181 -12.78 18.93 -2.49
CA ARG A 181 -12.18 19.40 -1.23
C ARG A 181 -10.66 19.63 -1.38
N LEU A 182 -9.95 18.68 -1.99
CA LEU A 182 -8.52 18.85 -2.28
C LEU A 182 -8.25 20.03 -3.24
N SER A 183 -9.12 20.23 -4.24
CA SER A 183 -9.01 21.32 -5.19
C SER A 183 -9.32 22.68 -4.57
N SER A 184 -10.11 22.74 -3.49
CA SER A 184 -10.34 23.97 -2.71
C SER A 184 -9.18 24.34 -1.78
N GLY A 185 -8.20 23.45 -1.64
CA GLY A 185 -7.02 23.68 -0.81
C GLY A 185 -7.07 23.05 0.57
N GLU A 186 -8.06 22.19 0.86
CA GLU A 186 -8.11 21.48 2.12
C GLU A 186 -6.91 20.52 2.28
N LYS A 187 -6.40 20.42 3.51
CA LYS A 187 -5.34 19.48 3.87
C LYS A 187 -5.97 18.16 4.32
N ILE A 188 -5.84 17.09 3.50
CA ILE A 188 -6.57 15.83 3.71
C ILE A 188 -5.62 14.63 3.73
N PHE A 189 -5.72 13.84 4.81
CA PHE A 189 -5.14 12.50 4.92
C PHE A 189 -6.19 11.47 4.44
N VAL A 190 -5.97 10.89 3.28
CA VAL A 190 -6.92 9.94 2.67
C VAL A 190 -6.50 8.52 2.99
N MET A 191 -7.42 7.72 3.50
CA MET A 191 -7.18 6.31 3.78
C MET A 191 -8.04 5.42 2.89
N SER A 192 -7.41 4.45 2.26
CA SER A 192 -8.08 3.44 1.46
C SER A 192 -7.30 2.12 1.44
N SER A 193 -7.83 1.14 0.73
CA SER A 193 -7.16 -0.14 0.54
C SER A 193 -6.69 -0.33 -0.90
N TYR A 194 -5.71 -1.22 -1.09
CA TYR A 194 -5.26 -1.62 -2.43
C TYR A 194 -6.37 -2.23 -3.28
N GLN A 195 -7.36 -2.86 -2.67
CA GLN A 195 -8.52 -3.42 -3.37
C GLN A 195 -9.47 -2.32 -3.86
N THR A 196 -9.70 -1.30 -3.04
CA THR A 196 -10.60 -0.19 -3.38
C THR A 196 -10.00 0.72 -4.44
N ILE A 197 -8.72 1.04 -4.30
CA ILE A 197 -7.98 1.85 -5.28
C ILE A 197 -7.09 0.92 -6.09
N GLY A 198 -7.72 0.08 -6.89
CA GLY A 198 -7.04 -0.84 -7.79
C GLY A 198 -6.40 -0.15 -8.99
N ALA A 199 -5.71 -0.96 -9.81
CA ALA A 199 -5.11 -0.48 -11.04
C ALA A 199 -6.15 0.19 -11.96
N GLY A 200 -5.87 1.40 -12.42
CA GLY A 200 -6.74 2.15 -13.32
C GLY A 200 -7.57 3.25 -12.66
N GLN A 201 -7.57 3.36 -11.34
CA GLN A 201 -8.22 4.49 -10.67
C GLN A 201 -7.32 5.73 -10.70
N ASN A 202 -7.85 6.83 -11.24
CA ASN A 202 -7.18 8.12 -11.24
C ASN A 202 -7.74 9.02 -10.14
N LEU A 203 -6.92 9.32 -9.13
CA LEU A 203 -7.27 10.19 -8.00
C LEU A 203 -6.70 11.60 -8.15
N GLN A 204 -6.22 11.98 -9.33
CA GLN A 204 -5.74 13.33 -9.59
C GLN A 204 -6.85 14.35 -9.32
N TYR A 205 -6.45 15.50 -8.79
CA TYR A 205 -7.35 16.61 -8.51
C TYR A 205 -6.81 17.91 -9.08
N LYS A 206 -7.67 18.91 -9.27
CA LYS A 206 -7.25 20.21 -9.79
C LYS A 206 -6.28 20.88 -8.81
N ILE A 207 -5.26 21.50 -9.37
CA ILE A 207 -4.28 22.26 -8.58
C ILE A 207 -5.03 23.39 -7.87
N PRO A 208 -4.94 23.49 -6.53
CA PRO A 208 -5.49 24.60 -5.78
C PRO A 208 -4.91 25.95 -6.20
N GLU A 209 -5.70 27.00 -6.10
CA GLU A 209 -5.25 28.36 -6.44
C GLU A 209 -4.06 28.77 -5.58
N GLY A 210 -3.05 29.35 -6.20
CA GLY A 210 -1.83 29.80 -5.52
C GLY A 210 -0.80 28.68 -5.20
N ARG A 211 -1.13 27.40 -5.41
CA ARG A 211 -0.19 26.29 -5.18
C ARG A 211 0.80 26.19 -6.33
N LYS A 212 2.09 26.19 -5.98
CA LYS A 212 3.17 25.91 -6.95
C LYS A 212 3.28 24.41 -7.13
N VAL A 213 3.30 23.96 -8.38
CA VAL A 213 3.56 22.55 -8.74
C VAL A 213 4.69 22.51 -9.76
N VAL A 214 5.46 21.44 -9.72
CA VAL A 214 6.48 21.20 -10.73
C VAL A 214 5.87 20.35 -11.84
N GLN A 215 5.97 20.85 -13.06
CA GLN A 215 5.43 20.19 -14.23
C GLN A 215 6.49 19.25 -14.80
N LEU A 216 6.12 17.97 -14.94
CA LEU A 216 6.99 16.96 -15.52
C LEU A 216 6.56 16.67 -16.95
N GLY A 217 7.40 17.08 -17.89
CA GLY A 217 7.19 16.88 -19.32
C GLY A 217 6.69 18.12 -20.05
N GLU A 218 6.75 18.04 -21.38
CA GLU A 218 6.25 19.08 -22.26
C GLU A 218 4.78 18.86 -22.56
N PHE A 219 3.93 19.78 -22.16
CA PHE A 219 2.53 19.77 -22.48
C PHE A 219 2.20 20.90 -23.46
N THR A 220 1.37 20.63 -24.44
CA THR A 220 0.82 21.67 -25.30
C THR A 220 -0.21 22.49 -24.52
N LYS A 221 -0.41 23.76 -24.88
CA LYS A 221 -1.41 24.64 -24.23
C LYS A 221 -2.85 24.10 -24.26
N SER A 222 -3.13 23.12 -25.13
CA SER A 222 -4.41 22.44 -25.26
C SER A 222 -4.56 21.23 -24.32
N ASP A 223 -3.48 20.78 -23.71
CA ASP A 223 -3.52 19.62 -22.83
C ASP A 223 -3.97 20.02 -21.43
N LYS A 224 -5.19 19.62 -21.08
CA LYS A 224 -5.79 19.94 -19.77
C LYS A 224 -5.15 19.21 -18.59
N ARG A 225 -4.26 18.23 -18.83
CA ARG A 225 -3.58 17.48 -17.75
C ARG A 225 -2.73 18.36 -16.86
N PHE A 226 -2.21 19.48 -17.37
CA PHE A 226 -1.45 20.44 -16.58
C PHE A 226 -2.27 21.15 -15.48
N LEU A 227 -3.59 21.03 -15.50
CA LEU A 227 -4.48 21.57 -14.48
C LEU A 227 -4.62 20.66 -13.25
N TYR A 228 -4.11 19.45 -13.33
CA TYR A 228 -4.28 18.43 -12.31
C TYR A 228 -2.93 18.04 -11.72
N LYS A 229 -2.96 17.62 -10.48
CA LYS A 229 -1.81 17.09 -9.76
C LYS A 229 -2.14 15.77 -9.06
N ASP A 230 -1.11 14.99 -8.77
CA ASP A 230 -1.17 13.82 -7.89
C ASP A 230 -1.09 14.22 -6.42
N PHE A 231 -1.24 13.26 -5.52
CA PHE A 231 -1.01 13.45 -4.09
C PHE A 231 0.43 13.88 -3.80
N ASP A 232 0.61 14.71 -2.75
CA ASP A 232 1.93 15.18 -2.34
C ASP A 232 2.73 14.08 -1.65
N ALA A 233 2.05 13.18 -0.96
CA ALA A 233 2.68 12.07 -0.27
C ALA A 233 1.86 10.78 -0.38
N LEU A 234 2.56 9.65 -0.28
CA LEU A 234 1.98 8.32 -0.36
C LEU A 234 2.55 7.46 0.76
N TYR A 235 1.66 6.85 1.54
CA TYR A 235 2.02 5.77 2.46
C TYR A 235 1.61 4.44 1.85
N LEU A 236 2.57 3.55 1.69
CA LEU A 236 2.34 2.20 1.22
C LEU A 236 2.49 1.25 2.41
N GLY A 237 1.36 0.74 2.90
CA GLY A 237 1.35 -0.38 3.84
C GLY A 237 1.87 -1.65 3.16
N ASN A 238 2.19 -2.67 3.93
CA ASN A 238 2.58 -3.95 3.38
C ASN A 238 1.53 -4.42 2.38
N ILE A 239 1.94 -4.57 1.12
CA ILE A 239 1.02 -4.83 0.00
C ILE A 239 0.37 -6.18 0.16
N THR A 240 1.11 -7.13 0.64
CA THR A 240 0.69 -8.43 1.16
C THR A 240 1.90 -9.09 1.78
N ASN A 241 1.69 -9.90 2.77
CA ASN A 241 2.61 -11.00 3.00
C ASN A 241 2.64 -11.97 1.79
N MET A 242 2.02 -11.64 0.67
CA MET A 242 1.76 -12.53 -0.48
C MET A 242 2.76 -12.39 -1.63
N THR A 243 3.76 -11.54 -1.53
CA THR A 243 4.89 -11.57 -2.45
C THR A 243 5.97 -12.50 -1.90
N VAL A 244 5.74 -13.77 -2.02
CA VAL A 244 6.82 -14.75 -1.89
C VAL A 244 7.33 -15.02 -3.30
N ASN A 245 8.62 -14.84 -3.51
CA ASN A 245 9.27 -15.21 -4.76
C ASN A 245 9.33 -16.75 -4.86
N THR A 246 8.25 -17.36 -5.35
CA THR A 246 8.10 -18.80 -5.50
C THR A 246 8.95 -19.40 -6.62
N TYR A 247 9.68 -18.56 -7.38
CA TYR A 247 10.41 -18.98 -8.59
C TYR A 247 11.89 -18.67 -8.55
N GLN A 248 12.47 -18.54 -7.38
CA GLN A 248 13.92 -18.69 -7.25
C GLN A 248 14.24 -20.16 -7.52
N ASP A 249 15.29 -20.41 -8.30
CA ASP A 249 15.84 -21.77 -8.51
C ASP A 249 16.33 -22.42 -7.20
N GLU A 250 16.30 -21.69 -6.12
CA GLU A 250 16.59 -22.12 -4.76
C GLU A 250 15.30 -22.57 -4.05
N LYS A 251 15.43 -23.61 -3.24
CA LYS A 251 14.36 -24.08 -2.36
C LYS A 251 13.88 -22.94 -1.46
N ILE A 252 12.58 -22.76 -1.36
CA ILE A 252 11.99 -21.79 -0.42
C ILE A 252 12.40 -22.16 1.02
N THR A 253 12.61 -21.17 1.85
CA THR A 253 12.98 -21.39 3.26
C THR A 253 11.75 -21.83 4.07
N SER A 254 11.99 -22.34 5.30
CA SER A 254 10.89 -22.64 6.22
C SER A 254 10.08 -21.39 6.59
N HIS A 255 10.71 -20.22 6.59
CA HIS A 255 10.04 -18.95 6.82
C HIS A 255 9.09 -18.61 5.66
N ASP A 256 9.54 -18.76 4.42
CA ASP A 256 8.70 -18.53 3.23
C ASP A 256 7.53 -19.50 3.19
N LEU A 257 7.74 -20.77 3.54
CA LEU A 257 6.67 -21.75 3.65
C LEU A 257 5.63 -21.34 4.70
N LEU A 258 6.06 -20.90 5.88
CA LEU A 258 5.14 -20.41 6.92
C LEU A 258 4.35 -19.21 6.45
N GLN A 259 4.98 -18.24 5.78
CA GLN A 259 4.27 -17.11 5.20
C GLN A 259 3.19 -17.56 4.20
N MET A 260 3.52 -18.50 3.32
CA MET A 260 2.55 -19.09 2.39
C MET A 260 1.38 -19.74 3.10
N LEU A 261 1.64 -20.55 4.13
CA LEU A 261 0.58 -21.23 4.88
C LEU A 261 -0.37 -20.24 5.54
N PHE A 262 0.16 -19.20 6.19
CA PHE A 262 -0.68 -18.15 6.81
C PHE A 262 -1.53 -17.40 5.81
N GLN A 263 -0.98 -17.11 4.63
CA GLN A 263 -1.71 -16.41 3.57
C GLN A 263 -2.85 -17.25 3.00
N ILE A 264 -2.58 -18.53 2.75
CA ILE A 264 -3.59 -19.47 2.26
C ILE A 264 -4.72 -19.59 3.28
N GLU A 265 -4.37 -19.67 4.58
CA GLU A 265 -5.36 -19.73 5.64
C GLU A 265 -6.18 -18.43 5.71
N GLU A 266 -5.56 -17.28 5.65
CA GLU A 266 -6.23 -15.97 5.66
C GLU A 266 -7.21 -15.82 4.50
N LEU A 267 -6.82 -16.21 3.29
CA LEU A 267 -7.70 -16.16 2.11
C LEU A 267 -8.89 -17.10 2.25
N TYR A 268 -8.68 -18.27 2.83
CA TYR A 268 -9.76 -19.23 3.08
C TYR A 268 -10.73 -18.70 4.15
N GLU A 269 -10.23 -18.21 5.29
CA GLU A 269 -11.06 -17.67 6.37
C GLU A 269 -11.83 -16.39 5.94
N ASN A 270 -11.26 -15.59 5.03
CA ASN A 270 -11.93 -14.42 4.46
C ASN A 270 -12.95 -14.77 3.35
N GLY A 271 -13.09 -16.06 2.98
CA GLY A 271 -13.98 -16.50 1.93
C GLY A 271 -13.54 -16.16 0.50
N GLU A 272 -12.29 -15.75 0.32
CA GLU A 272 -11.70 -15.45 -0.99
C GLU A 272 -11.22 -16.70 -1.73
N MET A 273 -11.18 -17.85 -1.03
CA MET A 273 -10.75 -19.14 -1.52
C MET A 273 -11.67 -20.23 -1.00
N ASN A 274 -12.05 -21.18 -1.85
CA ASN A 274 -12.79 -22.35 -1.41
C ASN A 274 -11.87 -23.47 -0.91
N TYR A 275 -12.44 -24.50 -0.29
CA TYR A 275 -11.66 -25.61 0.29
C TYR A 275 -10.78 -26.36 -0.74
N SER A 276 -11.27 -26.56 -1.96
CA SER A 276 -10.51 -27.23 -3.02
C SER A 276 -9.31 -26.40 -3.48
N GLU A 277 -9.48 -25.09 -3.59
CA GLU A 277 -8.41 -24.16 -3.90
C GLU A 277 -7.38 -24.10 -2.78
N LYS A 278 -7.82 -24.03 -1.52
CA LYS A 278 -6.96 -24.11 -0.35
C LYS A 278 -6.08 -25.36 -0.37
N ASP A 279 -6.68 -26.54 -0.59
CA ASP A 279 -5.95 -27.82 -0.63
C ASP A 279 -4.89 -27.84 -1.76
N GLN A 280 -5.25 -27.31 -2.94
CA GLN A 280 -4.30 -27.19 -4.06
C GLN A 280 -3.14 -26.26 -3.73
N MET A 281 -3.41 -25.10 -3.12
CA MET A 281 -2.39 -24.13 -2.76
C MET A 281 -1.47 -24.64 -1.65
N LEU A 282 -2.00 -25.34 -0.65
CA LEU A 282 -1.20 -26.00 0.38
C LEU A 282 -0.23 -27.02 -0.24
N LYS A 283 -0.74 -27.89 -1.14
CA LYS A 283 0.08 -28.85 -1.87
C LYS A 283 1.19 -28.17 -2.67
N LEU A 284 0.89 -27.05 -3.32
CA LEU A 284 1.86 -26.26 -4.09
C LEU A 284 2.95 -25.68 -3.16
N ALA A 285 2.56 -25.09 -2.02
CA ALA A 285 3.49 -24.53 -1.05
C ALA A 285 4.48 -25.58 -0.51
N PHE A 286 3.96 -26.72 -0.10
CA PHE A 286 4.80 -27.83 0.38
C PHE A 286 5.70 -28.41 -0.72
N ARG A 287 5.21 -28.54 -1.94
CA ARG A 287 5.98 -28.97 -3.10
C ARG A 287 7.16 -28.03 -3.37
N SER A 288 6.92 -26.72 -3.29
CA SER A 288 7.96 -25.70 -3.46
C SER A 288 9.03 -25.78 -2.36
N TYR A 289 8.64 -26.16 -1.15
CA TYR A 289 9.55 -26.33 -0.01
C TYR A 289 10.37 -27.62 -0.09
N THR A 290 9.72 -28.74 -0.36
CA THR A 290 10.37 -30.06 -0.37
C THR A 290 11.11 -30.37 -1.66
N GLY A 291 10.75 -29.71 -2.76
CA GLY A 291 11.25 -30.02 -4.10
C GLY A 291 10.80 -31.39 -4.63
N SER A 292 9.78 -31.99 -4.02
CA SER A 292 9.26 -33.31 -4.40
C SER A 292 7.76 -33.24 -4.75
N ASP A 293 7.38 -34.03 -5.75
CA ASP A 293 5.99 -34.17 -6.19
C ASP A 293 5.13 -35.10 -5.29
N GLN A 294 5.76 -35.72 -4.30
CA GLN A 294 5.10 -36.67 -3.39
C GLN A 294 4.86 -36.04 -2.01
N PHE A 295 3.84 -35.18 -1.92
CA PHE A 295 3.27 -34.78 -0.63
C PHE A 295 1.83 -35.29 -0.56
N THR A 296 1.59 -36.32 0.21
CA THR A 296 0.25 -36.75 0.65
C THR A 296 0.02 -36.22 2.06
N LEU A 297 -0.90 -35.30 2.23
CA LEU A 297 -1.46 -34.97 3.54
C LEU A 297 -2.28 -36.20 3.99
N ASN A 298 -1.79 -36.91 5.00
CA ASN A 298 -2.55 -37.96 5.70
C ASN A 298 -3.49 -37.32 6.72
#